data_78b32e188092be77a70cf6cc4f28531d
#
_entry.id   78b32e188092be77a70cf6cc4f28531d
#
_cell.length_a   1.000
_cell.length_b   1.000
_cell.length_c   1.000
_cell.angle_alpha   90.00
_cell.angle_beta   90.00
_cell.angle_gamma   90.00
#
_symmetry.space_group_name_H-M   'P 1'
#
loop_
_entity.id
_entity.type
_entity.pdbx_description
1 polymer ?
#
loop_
_entity_poly.entity_id
_entity_poly.type
_entity_poly.pdbx_seq_one_letter_code
_entity_poly.pdbx_strand_id
1 'polypeptide(L)'
;KGPLPQPLIDDDVRFVSETLGLAADRLIPSLHLLSPTTATQRLGQGDLQAGDGFAAMRQQIADDDGLTLLECAGSLQEGLLYGLSLPQLAEGLDAGVLLVHLWQDSCSVDALLAAKQTLGNRLVGVVLNAVTPGEVESLERQVVPALENLGLPVFGVMPRSPLLRSVTVGELVRRLNARVICCEERQELLVETLSIGAMNVNSAMEFFRRRRNMAVVTGADRTDIQFAALEASTQCLILTGAGEDQT
;
A
#
# COMPACT_ATOMS: atom_id res chain seq x y z
N LYS A 1 8.23 1.66 -37.41
CA LYS A 1 8.64 1.09 -36.12
C LYS A 1 8.50 2.24 -35.11
N GLY A 2 7.40 2.25 -34.36
CA GLY A 2 7.23 3.16 -33.23
C GLY A 2 8.19 2.77 -32.08
N PRO A 3 8.50 3.69 -31.15
CA PRO A 3 9.32 3.37 -30.00
C PRO A 3 8.63 2.23 -29.22
N LEU A 4 9.42 1.26 -28.78
CA LEU A 4 8.97 0.20 -27.87
C LEU A 4 8.36 0.88 -26.63
N PRO A 5 7.19 0.43 -26.15
CA PRO A 5 6.63 0.98 -24.93
C PRO A 5 7.66 0.83 -23.81
N GLN A 6 7.95 1.93 -23.13
CA GLN A 6 8.81 1.86 -21.94
C GLN A 6 8.17 0.88 -20.94
N PRO A 7 8.96 0.01 -20.31
CA PRO A 7 8.42 -0.88 -19.29
C PRO A 7 7.75 -0.01 -18.22
N LEU A 8 6.47 -0.29 -17.95
CA LEU A 8 5.74 0.35 -16.88
C LEU A 8 6.41 -0.08 -15.56
N ILE A 9 7.10 0.87 -14.95
CA ILE A 9 7.62 0.68 -13.59
C ILE A 9 6.45 0.93 -12.64
N ASP A 10 6.18 -0.04 -11.78
CA ASP A 10 5.20 0.04 -10.72
C ASP A 10 5.48 1.23 -9.78
N ASP A 11 4.44 1.87 -9.28
CA ASP A 11 4.59 3.01 -8.38
C ASP A 11 5.29 2.62 -7.08
N ASP A 12 5.12 1.40 -6.59
CA ASP A 12 5.79 0.88 -5.40
C ASP A 12 7.29 0.68 -5.64
N VAL A 13 7.68 0.12 -6.79
CA VAL A 13 9.09 0.00 -7.20
C VAL A 13 9.72 1.39 -7.31
N ARG A 14 9.01 2.35 -7.88
CA ARG A 14 9.49 3.74 -7.98
C ARG A 14 9.68 4.35 -6.60
N PHE A 15 8.69 4.23 -5.72
CA PHE A 15 8.74 4.76 -4.36
C PHE A 15 9.92 4.18 -3.57
N VAL A 16 10.10 2.86 -3.60
CA VAL A 16 11.21 2.18 -2.92
C VAL A 16 12.55 2.65 -3.47
N SER A 17 12.67 2.76 -4.78
CA SER A 17 13.92 3.20 -5.42
C SER A 17 14.29 4.63 -5.07
N GLU A 18 13.32 5.55 -5.09
CA GLU A 18 13.51 6.95 -4.72
C GLU A 18 13.89 7.07 -3.23
N THR A 19 13.23 6.31 -2.36
CA THR A 19 13.45 6.31 -0.92
C THR A 19 14.83 5.76 -0.55
N LEU A 20 15.28 4.72 -1.23
CA LEU A 20 16.58 4.08 -0.99
C LEU A 20 17.72 4.66 -1.84
N GLY A 21 17.44 5.60 -2.73
CA GLY A 21 18.44 6.18 -3.64
C GLY A 21 19.03 5.15 -4.60
N LEU A 22 18.24 4.17 -5.06
CA LEU A 22 18.72 3.12 -5.96
C LEU A 22 18.97 3.68 -7.36
N ALA A 23 20.05 3.24 -7.99
CA ALA A 23 20.34 3.58 -9.37
C ALA A 23 19.31 2.94 -10.33
N ALA A 24 18.99 3.64 -11.42
CA ALA A 24 17.95 3.23 -12.35
C ALA A 24 18.16 1.85 -12.98
N ASP A 25 19.41 1.42 -13.11
CA ASP A 25 19.81 0.10 -13.60
C ASP A 25 19.54 -1.04 -12.60
N ARG A 26 19.30 -0.70 -11.36
CA ARG A 26 18.87 -1.65 -10.29
C ARG A 26 17.37 -1.76 -10.14
N LEU A 27 16.60 -0.95 -10.89
CA LEU A 27 15.16 -1.05 -10.92
C LEU A 27 14.76 -2.24 -11.78
N ILE A 28 14.36 -3.30 -11.12
CA ILE A 28 13.77 -4.44 -11.76
C ILE A 28 12.30 -4.12 -11.95
N PRO A 29 11.80 -3.98 -13.20
CA PRO A 29 10.39 -3.79 -13.42
C PRO A 29 9.64 -4.95 -12.79
N SER A 30 8.57 -4.63 -12.06
CA SER A 30 7.68 -5.66 -11.52
C SER A 30 7.29 -6.61 -12.63
N LEU A 31 7.34 -7.92 -12.34
CA LEU A 31 6.98 -8.93 -13.31
C LEU A 31 5.54 -8.72 -13.76
N HIS A 32 5.44 -8.10 -14.93
CA HIS A 32 4.22 -8.05 -15.72
C HIS A 32 3.00 -7.43 -15.04
N LEU A 33 2.81 -6.16 -15.26
CA LEU A 33 1.45 -5.61 -15.39
C LEU A 33 0.76 -6.38 -16.53
N LEU A 34 0.06 -7.44 -16.16
CA LEU A 34 -0.55 -8.36 -17.08
C LEU A 34 -1.79 -7.70 -17.67
N SER A 35 -1.65 -7.22 -18.89
CA SER A 35 -2.78 -6.60 -19.57
C SER A 35 -3.92 -7.62 -19.74
N PRO A 36 -5.19 -7.18 -19.72
CA PRO A 36 -6.32 -8.07 -20.03
C PRO A 36 -6.16 -8.82 -21.36
N THR A 37 -5.49 -8.22 -22.32
CA THR A 37 -5.19 -8.83 -23.62
C THR A 37 -4.26 -10.05 -23.47
N THR A 38 -3.19 -9.93 -22.69
CA THR A 38 -2.27 -11.04 -22.40
C THR A 38 -3.00 -12.16 -21.63
N ALA A 39 -3.85 -11.80 -20.67
CA ALA A 39 -4.67 -12.75 -19.94
C ALA A 39 -5.59 -13.56 -20.89
N THR A 40 -6.26 -12.88 -21.82
CA THR A 40 -7.13 -13.53 -22.82
C THR A 40 -6.36 -14.48 -23.73
N GLN A 41 -5.15 -14.10 -24.16
CA GLN A 41 -4.29 -14.96 -24.98
C GLN A 41 -3.88 -16.23 -24.23
N ARG A 42 -3.47 -16.11 -22.97
CA ARG A 42 -3.11 -17.27 -22.13
C ARG A 42 -4.28 -18.20 -21.88
N LEU A 43 -5.46 -17.66 -21.60
CA LEU A 43 -6.69 -18.45 -21.45
C LEU A 43 -6.98 -19.24 -22.74
N GLY A 44 -6.80 -18.61 -23.91
CA GLY A 44 -6.99 -19.27 -25.20
C GLY A 44 -5.97 -20.39 -25.48
N GLN A 45 -4.75 -20.27 -24.97
CA GLN A 45 -3.69 -21.26 -25.11
C GLN A 45 -3.82 -22.42 -24.12
N GLY A 46 -4.54 -22.22 -23.00
CA GLY A 46 -4.67 -23.22 -21.93
C GLY A 46 -3.37 -23.51 -21.17
N ASP A 47 -2.35 -22.65 -21.34
CA ASP A 47 -1.05 -22.81 -20.69
C ASP A 47 -0.98 -21.97 -19.41
N LEU A 48 -0.84 -22.65 -18.27
CA LEU A 48 -0.70 -22.05 -16.95
C LEU A 48 0.74 -22.11 -16.40
N GLN A 49 1.72 -22.46 -17.25
CA GLN A 49 3.13 -22.52 -16.85
C GLN A 49 3.73 -21.10 -16.74
N ALA A 50 4.69 -20.97 -15.84
CA ALA A 50 5.34 -19.68 -15.58
C ALA A 50 6.12 -19.11 -16.78
N GLY A 51 6.50 -19.95 -17.72
CA GLY A 51 7.19 -19.57 -18.95
C GLY A 51 8.47 -18.75 -18.71
N ASP A 52 8.78 -17.88 -19.68
CA ASP A 52 10.02 -17.07 -19.64
C ASP A 52 10.05 -16.02 -18.52
N GLY A 53 8.88 -15.62 -18.01
CA GLY A 53 8.79 -14.61 -16.93
C GLY A 53 9.43 -15.08 -15.63
N PHE A 54 9.21 -16.32 -15.24
CA PHE A 54 9.83 -16.89 -14.03
C PHE A 54 11.35 -17.06 -14.21
N ALA A 55 11.77 -17.53 -15.39
CA ALA A 55 13.20 -17.68 -15.70
C ALA A 55 13.93 -16.32 -15.66
N ALA A 56 13.31 -15.28 -16.23
CA ALA A 56 13.83 -13.92 -16.19
C ALA A 56 13.95 -13.38 -14.77
N MET A 57 12.93 -13.57 -13.93
CA MET A 57 12.97 -13.17 -12.52
C MET A 57 14.09 -13.90 -11.77
N ARG A 58 14.21 -15.22 -11.96
CA ARG A 58 15.23 -16.01 -11.27
C ARG A 58 16.65 -15.56 -11.62
N GLN A 59 16.89 -15.12 -12.86
CA GLN A 59 18.19 -14.58 -13.29
C GLN A 59 18.52 -13.23 -12.63
N GLN A 60 17.49 -12.49 -12.20
CA GLN A 60 17.67 -11.17 -11.57
C GLN A 60 17.90 -11.27 -10.06
N ILE A 61 17.51 -12.39 -9.45
CA ILE A 61 17.81 -12.66 -8.03
C ILE A 61 19.29 -12.99 -7.97
N ALA A 62 20.05 -12.08 -7.33
CA ALA A 62 21.49 -12.25 -7.19
C ALA A 62 21.80 -13.57 -6.46
N ASP A 63 22.73 -14.32 -7.02
CA ASP A 63 23.26 -15.55 -6.41
C ASP A 63 24.38 -15.13 -5.45
N ASP A 64 24.03 -14.40 -4.41
CA ASP A 64 24.95 -13.95 -3.36
C ASP A 64 24.54 -14.56 -2.00
N ASP A 65 25.44 -14.51 -1.02
CA ASP A 65 25.20 -15.00 0.33
C ASP A 65 24.28 -14.06 1.16
N GLY A 66 23.64 -13.09 0.51
CA GLY A 66 22.78 -12.11 1.12
C GLY A 66 21.34 -12.60 1.33
N LEU A 67 20.57 -11.86 2.13
CA LEU A 67 19.14 -12.06 2.27
C LEU A 67 18.40 -11.32 1.17
N THR A 68 17.66 -12.06 0.34
CA THR A 68 16.77 -11.50 -0.67
C THR A 68 15.33 -11.48 -0.14
N LEU A 69 14.69 -10.32 -0.15
CA LEU A 69 13.28 -10.15 0.18
C LEU A 69 12.50 -9.85 -1.09
N LEU A 70 11.47 -10.65 -1.34
CA LEU A 70 10.57 -10.48 -2.46
C LEU A 70 9.20 -10.06 -1.95
N GLU A 71 8.73 -8.90 -2.37
CA GLU A 71 7.36 -8.49 -2.17
C GLU A 71 6.49 -9.15 -3.25
N CYS A 72 5.40 -9.79 -2.81
CA CYS A 72 4.47 -10.49 -3.67
C CYS A 72 3.12 -9.80 -3.67
N ALA A 73 2.25 -10.22 -4.61
CA ALA A 73 0.88 -9.73 -4.72
C ALA A 73 0.06 -9.89 -3.42
N GLY A 74 -1.00 -9.08 -3.29
CA GLY A 74 -1.81 -9.02 -2.07
C GLY A 74 -2.65 -10.26 -1.76
N SER A 75 -2.67 -11.26 -2.62
CA SER A 75 -3.36 -12.53 -2.38
C SER A 75 -2.52 -13.74 -2.80
N LEU A 76 -2.78 -14.90 -2.18
CA LEU A 76 -2.07 -16.15 -2.51
C LEU A 76 -2.31 -16.61 -3.94
N GLN A 77 -3.47 -16.30 -4.52
CA GLN A 77 -3.93 -16.80 -5.81
C GLN A 77 -3.58 -15.87 -6.97
N GLU A 78 -3.27 -14.64 -6.69
CA GLU A 78 -2.91 -13.67 -7.74
C GLU A 78 -1.68 -14.15 -8.51
N GLY A 79 -1.74 -14.06 -9.83
CA GLY A 79 -0.71 -14.60 -10.70
C GLY A 79 -0.88 -16.08 -11.09
N LEU A 80 -1.90 -16.79 -10.59
CA LEU A 80 -2.10 -18.21 -10.87
C LEU A 80 -2.23 -18.50 -12.38
N LEU A 81 -2.92 -17.65 -13.13
CA LEU A 81 -3.04 -17.74 -14.59
C LEU A 81 -1.68 -17.73 -15.29
N TYR A 82 -0.67 -17.18 -14.67
CA TYR A 82 0.67 -17.00 -15.21
C TYR A 82 1.71 -17.96 -14.61
N GLY A 83 1.28 -18.85 -13.74
CA GLY A 83 2.21 -19.71 -12.99
C GLY A 83 3.09 -18.95 -12.00
N LEU A 84 2.66 -17.76 -11.57
CA LEU A 84 3.41 -16.83 -10.72
C LEU A 84 2.66 -16.48 -9.43
N SER A 85 1.75 -17.33 -8.98
CA SER A 85 1.11 -17.17 -7.67
C SER A 85 2.14 -17.33 -6.54
N LEU A 86 1.85 -16.77 -5.37
CA LEU A 86 2.78 -16.86 -4.24
C LEU A 86 3.23 -18.29 -3.92
N PRO A 87 2.35 -19.32 -3.88
CA PRO A 87 2.79 -20.71 -3.69
C PRO A 87 3.75 -21.21 -4.77
N GLN A 88 3.48 -20.88 -6.05
CA GLN A 88 4.33 -21.28 -7.18
C GLN A 88 5.70 -20.59 -7.14
N LEU A 89 5.72 -19.31 -6.79
CA LEU A 89 6.97 -18.55 -6.61
C LEU A 89 7.79 -19.12 -5.44
N ALA A 90 7.16 -19.35 -4.30
CA ALA A 90 7.82 -19.90 -3.13
C ALA A 90 8.40 -21.31 -3.40
N GLU A 91 7.69 -22.14 -4.16
CA GLU A 91 8.18 -23.46 -4.57
C GLU A 91 9.35 -23.34 -5.57
N GLY A 92 9.19 -22.54 -6.62
CA GLY A 92 10.20 -22.42 -7.68
C GLY A 92 11.50 -21.76 -7.23
N LEU A 93 11.45 -20.92 -6.20
CA LEU A 93 12.61 -20.22 -5.61
C LEU A 93 13.17 -20.93 -4.37
N ASP A 94 12.51 -21.99 -3.92
CA ASP A 94 12.78 -22.64 -2.63
C ASP A 94 12.78 -21.65 -1.45
N ALA A 95 11.84 -20.71 -1.47
CA ALA A 95 11.76 -19.61 -0.53
C ALA A 95 10.77 -19.88 0.61
N GLY A 96 11.09 -19.36 1.80
CA GLY A 96 10.15 -19.26 2.91
C GLY A 96 9.20 -18.08 2.72
N VAL A 97 7.96 -18.22 3.21
CA VAL A 97 6.93 -17.18 3.11
C VAL A 97 6.63 -16.62 4.49
N LEU A 98 6.79 -15.30 4.61
CA LEU A 98 6.31 -14.53 5.75
C LEU A 98 5.03 -13.80 5.33
N LEU A 99 3.91 -14.08 6.00
CA LEU A 99 2.65 -13.39 5.71
C LEU A 99 2.49 -12.16 6.59
N VAL A 100 2.20 -11.02 5.98
CA VAL A 100 1.77 -9.81 6.67
C VAL A 100 0.24 -9.73 6.57
N HIS A 101 -0.44 -10.10 7.66
CA HIS A 101 -1.90 -10.22 7.69
C HIS A 101 -2.55 -8.97 8.29
N LEU A 102 -3.45 -8.35 7.56
CA LEU A 102 -4.26 -7.23 8.07
C LEU A 102 -5.23 -7.76 9.12
N TRP A 103 -4.95 -7.48 10.40
CA TRP A 103 -5.80 -7.88 11.49
C TRP A 103 -7.11 -7.10 11.51
N GLN A 104 -8.22 -7.79 11.57
CA GLN A 104 -9.56 -7.21 11.72
C GLN A 104 -10.19 -7.68 13.04
N ASP A 105 -10.33 -8.97 13.19
CA ASP A 105 -10.86 -9.69 14.35
C ASP A 105 -10.44 -11.17 14.30
N SER A 106 -10.90 -11.96 15.26
CA SER A 106 -10.57 -13.38 15.34
C SER A 106 -11.09 -14.21 14.15
N CYS A 107 -12.10 -13.74 13.41
CA CYS A 107 -12.59 -14.44 12.21
C CYS A 107 -11.61 -14.33 11.05
N SER A 108 -10.76 -13.30 11.05
CA SER A 108 -9.73 -13.14 10.01
C SER A 108 -8.64 -14.21 10.05
N VAL A 109 -8.58 -15.02 11.11
CA VAL A 109 -7.69 -16.18 11.24
C VAL A 109 -7.97 -17.26 10.20
N ASP A 110 -9.18 -17.38 9.68
CA ASP A 110 -9.51 -18.35 8.63
C ASP A 110 -8.60 -18.20 7.40
N ALA A 111 -8.27 -16.96 7.02
CA ALA A 111 -7.35 -16.70 5.92
C ALA A 111 -5.92 -17.22 6.22
N LEU A 112 -5.45 -17.12 7.45
CA LEU A 112 -4.15 -17.63 7.89
C LEU A 112 -4.13 -19.17 7.89
N LEU A 113 -5.21 -19.80 8.33
CA LEU A 113 -5.35 -21.26 8.31
C LEU A 113 -5.38 -21.79 6.87
N ALA A 114 -6.10 -21.12 5.97
CA ALA A 114 -6.12 -21.46 4.54
C ALA A 114 -4.73 -21.29 3.91
N ALA A 115 -4.01 -20.20 4.26
CA ALA A 115 -2.65 -20.00 3.81
C ALA A 115 -1.71 -21.10 4.29
N LYS A 116 -1.82 -21.52 5.54
CA LYS A 116 -1.05 -22.66 6.08
C LYS A 116 -1.31 -23.96 5.33
N GLN A 117 -2.57 -24.25 5.01
CA GLN A 117 -2.92 -25.43 4.21
C GLN A 117 -2.29 -25.39 2.82
N THR A 118 -2.24 -24.20 2.20
CA THR A 118 -1.72 -24.02 0.84
C THR A 118 -0.18 -24.03 0.80
N LEU A 119 0.46 -23.36 1.75
CA LEU A 119 1.92 -23.16 1.76
C LEU A 119 2.67 -24.25 2.53
N GLY A 120 1.99 -24.96 3.42
CA GLY A 120 2.60 -26.03 4.23
C GLY A 120 3.83 -25.52 5.02
N ASN A 121 4.92 -26.25 4.89
CA ASN A 121 6.19 -25.93 5.58
C ASN A 121 6.89 -24.69 5.03
N ARG A 122 6.46 -24.14 3.90
CA ARG A 122 7.01 -22.89 3.37
C ARG A 122 6.49 -21.65 4.10
N LEU A 123 5.38 -21.75 4.82
CA LEU A 123 4.92 -20.69 5.70
C LEU A 123 5.79 -20.65 6.96
N VAL A 124 6.77 -19.74 6.98
CA VAL A 124 7.72 -19.62 8.09
C VAL A 124 7.14 -18.83 9.27
N GLY A 125 6.17 -17.94 9.02
CA GLY A 125 5.52 -17.19 10.07
C GLY A 125 4.53 -16.16 9.55
N VAL A 126 3.89 -15.48 10.49
CA VAL A 126 2.92 -14.41 10.23
C VAL A 126 3.22 -13.18 11.05
N VAL A 127 2.89 -12.00 10.53
CA VAL A 127 2.85 -10.74 11.25
C VAL A 127 1.40 -10.25 11.26
N LEU A 128 0.85 -10.00 12.43
CA LEU A 128 -0.49 -9.39 12.59
C LEU A 128 -0.34 -7.88 12.48
N ASN A 129 -0.77 -7.31 11.37
CA ASN A 129 -0.55 -5.90 11.04
C ASN A 129 -1.81 -5.04 11.22
N ALA A 130 -1.60 -3.75 11.44
CA ALA A 130 -2.64 -2.72 11.60
C ALA A 130 -3.61 -2.98 12.76
N VAL A 131 -3.13 -3.60 13.82
CA VAL A 131 -3.89 -3.86 15.04
C VAL A 131 -4.23 -2.54 15.73
N THR A 132 -5.47 -2.43 16.28
CA THR A 132 -5.84 -1.27 17.10
C THR A 132 -4.90 -1.17 18.30
N PRO A 133 -4.28 0.00 18.57
CA PRO A 133 -3.26 0.10 19.63
C PRO A 133 -3.72 -0.41 21.00
N GLY A 134 -4.99 -0.22 21.37
CA GLY A 134 -5.54 -0.73 22.63
C GLY A 134 -5.79 -2.24 22.67
N GLU A 135 -5.67 -2.96 21.55
CA GLU A 135 -5.90 -4.41 21.46
C GLU A 135 -4.60 -5.22 21.40
N VAL A 136 -3.45 -4.57 21.18
CA VAL A 136 -2.14 -5.24 21.00
C VAL A 136 -1.85 -6.19 22.15
N GLU A 137 -1.93 -5.72 23.39
CA GLU A 137 -1.63 -6.51 24.58
C GLU A 137 -2.58 -7.73 24.74
N SER A 138 -3.84 -7.54 24.39
CA SER A 138 -4.83 -8.63 24.41
C SER A 138 -4.54 -9.69 23.33
N LEU A 139 -4.15 -9.26 22.13
CA LEU A 139 -3.75 -10.17 21.06
C LEU A 139 -2.51 -10.98 21.45
N GLU A 140 -1.49 -10.33 21.96
CA GLU A 140 -0.25 -10.99 22.38
C GLU A 140 -0.48 -12.04 23.47
N ARG A 141 -1.43 -11.80 24.37
CA ARG A 141 -1.72 -12.74 25.45
C ARG A 141 -2.65 -13.90 25.05
N GLN A 142 -3.58 -13.67 24.13
CA GLN A 142 -4.65 -14.64 23.85
C GLN A 142 -4.57 -15.24 22.46
N VAL A 143 -4.37 -14.40 21.43
CA VAL A 143 -4.44 -14.83 20.03
C VAL A 143 -3.10 -15.41 19.58
N VAL A 144 -2.00 -14.77 19.91
CA VAL A 144 -0.66 -15.25 19.51
C VAL A 144 -0.40 -16.69 20.00
N PRO A 145 -0.58 -17.03 21.29
CA PRO A 145 -0.37 -18.41 21.74
C PRO A 145 -1.34 -19.41 21.08
N ALA A 146 -2.57 -18.99 20.78
CA ALA A 146 -3.53 -19.82 20.08
C ALA A 146 -3.09 -20.13 18.64
N LEU A 147 -2.59 -19.12 17.92
CA LEU A 147 -2.04 -19.29 16.56
C LEU A 147 -0.80 -20.19 16.56
N GLU A 148 0.10 -19.99 17.51
CA GLU A 148 1.30 -20.81 17.65
C GLU A 148 0.96 -22.29 17.96
N ASN A 149 -0.03 -22.54 18.83
CA ASN A 149 -0.55 -23.90 19.07
C ASN A 149 -1.18 -24.54 17.83
N LEU A 150 -1.71 -23.74 16.90
CA LEU A 150 -2.17 -24.19 15.60
C LEU A 150 -1.01 -24.36 14.58
N GLY A 151 0.23 -24.12 15.03
CA GLY A 151 1.44 -24.21 14.20
C GLY A 151 1.59 -23.06 13.21
N LEU A 152 1.13 -21.88 13.59
CA LEU A 152 1.34 -20.61 12.88
C LEU A 152 2.26 -19.72 13.72
N PRO A 153 3.59 -19.75 13.50
CA PRO A 153 4.51 -18.90 14.24
C PRO A 153 4.17 -17.43 14.03
N VAL A 154 4.03 -16.65 15.11
CA VAL A 154 3.75 -15.21 15.03
C VAL A 154 5.04 -14.43 15.30
N PHE A 155 5.52 -13.71 14.29
CA PHE A 155 6.76 -12.94 14.38
C PHE A 155 6.56 -11.56 15.00
N GLY A 156 5.33 -11.09 15.02
CA GLY A 156 5.02 -9.82 15.68
C GLY A 156 3.58 -9.36 15.51
N VAL A 157 3.21 -8.43 16.38
CA VAL A 157 1.94 -7.71 16.36
C VAL A 157 2.24 -6.24 16.14
N MET A 158 1.86 -5.69 14.99
CA MET A 158 2.15 -4.32 14.61
C MET A 158 0.92 -3.44 14.80
N PRO A 159 0.98 -2.42 15.65
CA PRO A 159 -0.14 -1.50 15.84
C PRO A 159 -0.37 -0.65 14.59
N ARG A 160 -1.62 -0.28 14.37
CA ARG A 160 -2.00 0.68 13.33
C ARG A 160 -1.36 2.03 13.64
N SER A 161 -0.58 2.54 12.68
CA SER A 161 0.01 3.87 12.75
C SER A 161 -0.67 4.81 11.74
N PRO A 162 -1.30 5.90 12.20
CA PRO A 162 -1.82 6.93 11.30
C PRO A 162 -0.73 7.52 10.40
N LEU A 163 0.48 7.65 10.92
CA LEU A 163 1.63 8.19 10.21
C LEU A 163 1.96 7.40 8.94
N LEU A 164 1.91 6.06 9.00
CA LEU A 164 2.20 5.19 7.85
C LEU A 164 1.11 5.24 6.75
N ARG A 165 -0.03 5.85 7.05
CA ARG A 165 -1.12 6.06 6.10
C ARG A 165 -1.22 7.51 5.65
N SER A 166 -0.35 8.37 6.14
CA SER A 166 -0.33 9.78 5.78
C SER A 166 0.33 9.98 4.42
N VAL A 167 -0.10 11.03 3.74
CA VAL A 167 0.49 11.50 2.48
C VAL A 167 1.03 12.91 2.70
N THR A 168 2.06 13.29 1.96
CA THR A 168 2.55 14.67 2.03
C THR A 168 1.61 15.62 1.27
N VAL A 169 1.60 16.89 1.66
CA VAL A 169 0.88 17.93 0.91
C VAL A 169 1.39 17.98 -0.54
N GLY A 170 2.70 17.83 -0.76
CA GLY A 170 3.30 17.79 -2.09
C GLY A 170 2.80 16.61 -2.95
N GLU A 171 2.57 15.46 -2.34
CA GLU A 171 1.95 14.34 -3.04
C GLU A 171 0.51 14.63 -3.43
N LEU A 172 -0.28 15.24 -2.53
CA LEU A 172 -1.64 15.68 -2.85
C LEU A 172 -1.65 16.69 -4.01
N VAL A 173 -0.72 17.65 -4.02
CA VAL A 173 -0.57 18.62 -5.12
C VAL A 173 -0.31 17.90 -6.44
N ARG A 174 0.61 16.94 -6.48
CA ARG A 174 0.94 16.17 -7.69
C ARG A 174 -0.25 15.33 -8.17
N ARG A 175 -0.87 14.54 -7.27
CA ARG A 175 -1.95 13.62 -7.62
C ARG A 175 -3.22 14.34 -8.08
N LEU A 176 -3.51 15.49 -7.49
CA LEU A 176 -4.67 16.30 -7.85
C LEU A 176 -4.41 17.26 -9.00
N ASN A 177 -3.16 17.33 -9.50
CA ASN A 177 -2.70 18.35 -10.44
C ASN A 177 -3.11 19.76 -9.97
N ALA A 178 -2.94 20.02 -8.67
CA ALA A 178 -3.38 21.23 -8.03
C ALA A 178 -2.29 22.32 -8.10
N ARG A 179 -2.70 23.59 -8.10
CA ARG A 179 -1.79 24.73 -7.98
C ARG A 179 -1.65 25.09 -6.51
N VAL A 180 -0.40 25.24 -6.04
CA VAL A 180 -0.11 25.79 -4.72
C VAL A 180 -0.36 27.29 -4.74
N ILE A 181 -1.18 27.80 -3.82
CA ILE A 181 -1.56 29.21 -3.72
C ILE A 181 -0.65 29.94 -2.72
N CYS A 182 -0.28 29.27 -1.64
CA CYS A 182 0.59 29.83 -0.59
C CYS A 182 1.31 28.72 0.17
N CYS A 183 2.35 29.11 0.93
CA CYS A 183 3.14 28.20 1.79
C CYS A 183 3.82 27.06 1.00
N GLU A 184 4.43 27.39 -0.16
CA GLU A 184 5.14 26.41 -1.01
C GLU A 184 6.23 25.65 -0.26
N GLU A 185 6.80 26.22 0.79
CA GLU A 185 7.83 25.61 1.63
C GLU A 185 7.30 24.53 2.58
N ARG A 186 5.96 24.33 2.64
CA ARG A 186 5.30 23.41 3.59
C ARG A 186 4.77 22.13 2.93
N GLN A 187 5.25 21.77 1.77
CA GLN A 187 4.76 20.61 1.04
C GLN A 187 5.13 19.26 1.67
N GLU A 188 6.12 19.26 2.59
CA GLU A 188 6.51 18.06 3.35
C GLU A 188 5.60 17.75 4.54
N LEU A 189 4.63 18.61 4.84
CA LEU A 189 3.68 18.36 5.92
C LEU A 189 2.82 17.11 5.61
N LEU A 190 2.68 16.26 6.63
CA LEU A 190 1.93 15.01 6.53
C LEU A 190 0.44 15.23 6.81
N VAL A 191 -0.39 14.68 5.95
CA VAL A 191 -1.85 14.65 6.06
C VAL A 191 -2.28 13.23 6.42
N GLU A 192 -2.84 13.06 7.62
CA GLU A 192 -3.33 11.77 8.12
C GLU A 192 -4.81 11.54 7.79
N THR A 193 -5.59 12.64 7.72
CA THR A 193 -7.03 12.55 7.48
C THR A 193 -7.49 13.61 6.49
N LEU A 194 -8.50 13.24 5.70
CA LEU A 194 -9.21 14.15 4.79
C LEU A 194 -10.59 14.46 5.36
N SER A 195 -11.00 15.72 5.28
CA SER A 195 -12.32 16.17 5.67
C SER A 195 -12.95 17.04 4.59
N ILE A 196 -14.24 16.84 4.34
CA ILE A 196 -14.98 17.65 3.37
C ILE A 196 -15.76 18.72 4.15
N GLY A 197 -15.46 19.97 3.86
CA GLY A 197 -16.09 21.14 4.48
C GLY A 197 -17.45 21.48 3.85
N ALA A 198 -18.37 20.52 3.82
CA ALA A 198 -19.72 20.69 3.25
C ALA A 198 -20.79 21.04 4.33
N MET A 199 -20.39 21.17 5.57
CA MET A 199 -21.28 21.46 6.71
C MET A 199 -21.38 22.96 6.99
N ASN A 200 -22.22 23.34 7.96
CA ASN A 200 -22.25 24.71 8.47
C ASN A 200 -21.01 25.00 9.33
N VAL A 201 -20.70 26.29 9.52
CA VAL A 201 -19.47 26.74 10.17
C VAL A 201 -19.32 26.25 11.61
N ASN A 202 -20.41 26.24 12.38
CA ASN A 202 -20.39 25.82 13.79
C ASN A 202 -20.03 24.32 13.92
N SER A 203 -20.66 23.50 13.10
CA SER A 203 -20.35 22.07 13.03
C SER A 203 -18.93 21.82 12.52
N ALA A 204 -18.46 22.63 11.57
CA ALA A 204 -17.11 22.54 11.03
C ALA A 204 -16.06 22.84 12.11
N MET A 205 -16.23 23.92 12.87
CA MET A 205 -15.35 24.29 13.97
C MET A 205 -15.22 23.18 15.01
N GLU A 206 -16.36 22.61 15.44
CA GLU A 206 -16.36 21.52 16.42
C GLU A 206 -15.68 20.27 15.87
N PHE A 207 -15.94 19.93 14.62
CA PHE A 207 -15.40 18.74 13.96
C PHE A 207 -13.90 18.89 13.69
N PHE A 208 -13.41 20.02 13.20
CA PHE A 208 -12.03 20.26 12.85
C PHE A 208 -11.13 20.32 14.09
N ARG A 209 -11.58 20.89 15.19
CA ARG A 209 -10.83 20.95 16.47
C ARG A 209 -10.52 19.59 17.08
N ARG A 210 -11.30 18.56 16.74
CA ARG A 210 -11.11 17.19 17.26
C ARG A 210 -10.10 16.37 16.47
N ARG A 211 -9.59 16.90 15.36
CA ARG A 211 -8.70 16.19 14.45
C ARG A 211 -7.37 16.91 14.32
N ARG A 212 -6.34 16.10 14.05
CA ARG A 212 -4.99 16.62 13.82
C ARG A 212 -4.53 16.21 12.42
N ASN A 213 -3.53 16.92 11.89
CA ASN A 213 -2.87 16.62 10.63
C ASN A 213 -3.88 16.37 9.49
N MET A 214 -4.82 17.28 9.36
CA MET A 214 -5.97 17.13 8.49
C MET A 214 -5.82 18.00 7.25
N ALA A 215 -6.24 17.48 6.08
CA ALA A 215 -6.57 18.31 4.92
C ALA A 215 -8.09 18.56 4.89
N VAL A 216 -8.47 19.79 4.57
CA VAL A 216 -9.88 20.17 4.40
C VAL A 216 -10.13 20.50 2.94
N VAL A 217 -11.13 19.84 2.33
CA VAL A 217 -11.61 20.14 0.98
C VAL A 217 -12.87 20.99 1.09
N THR A 218 -12.89 22.15 0.46
CA THR A 218 -14.07 23.03 0.43
C THR A 218 -14.12 23.87 -0.84
N GLY A 219 -15.27 24.47 -1.13
CA GLY A 219 -15.41 25.40 -2.24
C GLY A 219 -14.58 26.67 -2.02
N ALA A 220 -14.05 27.23 -3.10
CA ALA A 220 -13.32 28.49 -3.06
C ALA A 220 -14.21 29.68 -2.65
N ASP A 221 -15.52 29.55 -2.78
CA ASP A 221 -16.55 30.49 -2.34
C ASP A 221 -16.94 30.36 -0.87
N ARG A 222 -16.50 29.28 -0.17
CA ARG A 222 -16.85 28.99 1.22
C ARG A 222 -15.83 29.57 2.19
N THR A 223 -15.71 30.89 2.22
CA THR A 223 -14.79 31.61 3.12
C THR A 223 -15.05 31.33 4.58
N ASP A 224 -16.31 31.09 4.97
CA ASP A 224 -16.71 30.70 6.30
C ASP A 224 -16.05 29.40 6.78
N ILE A 225 -16.01 28.39 5.92
CA ILE A 225 -15.36 27.09 6.18
C ILE A 225 -13.83 27.21 6.13
N GLN A 226 -13.32 28.03 5.21
CA GLN A 226 -11.88 28.29 5.11
C GLN A 226 -11.34 28.88 6.41
N PHE A 227 -12.00 29.90 6.98
CA PHE A 227 -11.62 30.44 8.28
C PHE A 227 -11.71 29.41 9.40
N ALA A 228 -12.78 28.60 9.45
CA ALA A 228 -12.90 27.54 10.42
C ALA A 228 -11.77 26.50 10.32
N ALA A 229 -11.33 26.18 9.12
CA ALA A 229 -10.20 25.28 8.88
C ALA A 229 -8.86 25.88 9.30
N LEU A 230 -8.63 27.17 9.03
CA LEU A 230 -7.42 27.90 9.43
C LEU A 230 -7.29 28.08 10.94
N GLU A 231 -8.41 28.20 11.68
CA GLU A 231 -8.40 28.24 13.13
C GLU A 231 -8.15 26.87 13.79
N ALA A 232 -8.30 25.78 13.03
CA ALA A 232 -8.02 24.43 13.47
C ALA A 232 -6.58 24.01 13.11
N SER A 233 -6.14 22.84 13.58
CA SER A 233 -4.84 22.26 13.23
C SER A 233 -4.88 21.61 11.84
N THR A 234 -5.22 22.39 10.80
CA THR A 234 -5.29 21.94 9.41
C THR A 234 -3.92 22.06 8.76
N GLN A 235 -3.44 20.99 8.11
CA GLN A 235 -2.14 20.99 7.41
C GLN A 235 -2.24 21.63 6.03
N CYS A 236 -3.34 21.35 5.32
CA CYS A 236 -3.61 22.04 4.06
C CYS A 236 -5.10 22.22 3.81
N LEU A 237 -5.41 23.23 3.00
CA LEU A 237 -6.73 23.55 2.55
C LEU A 237 -6.79 23.33 1.04
N ILE A 238 -7.68 22.46 0.58
CA ILE A 238 -7.87 22.15 -0.83
C ILE A 238 -9.12 22.89 -1.30
N LEU A 239 -8.94 23.86 -2.17
CA LEU A 239 -10.01 24.68 -2.70
C LEU A 239 -10.48 24.11 -4.04
N THR A 240 -11.79 23.94 -4.19
CA THR A 240 -12.42 23.47 -5.42
C THR A 240 -13.32 24.55 -6.02
N GLY A 241 -13.54 24.53 -7.34
CA GLY A 241 -14.45 25.45 -8.00
C GLY A 241 -13.91 26.87 -8.14
N ALA A 242 -12.60 27.12 -7.96
CA ALA A 242 -11.99 28.35 -8.37
C ALA A 242 -12.00 28.41 -9.91
N GLY A 243 -12.89 29.25 -10.48
CA GLY A 243 -12.90 29.50 -11.91
C GLY A 243 -11.55 30.06 -12.39
N GLU A 244 -11.25 29.87 -13.67
CA GLU A 244 -10.01 30.31 -14.32
C GLU A 244 -9.76 31.84 -14.29
N ASP A 245 -10.74 32.62 -13.84
CA ASP A 245 -10.70 34.09 -13.87
C ASP A 245 -10.94 34.72 -12.50
N GLN A 246 -9.92 34.74 -11.65
CA GLN A 246 -9.72 35.81 -10.69
C GLN A 246 -8.20 36.05 -10.54
N THR A 247 -7.64 36.70 -11.55
CA THR A 247 -6.40 37.47 -11.42
C THR A 247 -6.66 38.75 -10.65
#